data_30b82347ed9a2e525569aa28d4277d96
#
_entry.id   30b82347ed9a2e525569aa28d4277d96
#
_cell.length_a   1.000
_cell.length_b   1.000
_cell.length_c   1.000
_cell.angle_alpha   90.00
_cell.angle_beta   90.00
_cell.angle_gamma   90.00
#
_symmetry.space_group_name_H-M   'P 1'
#
loop_
_entity.id
_entity.type
_entity.pdbx_description
1 polymer ?
#
loop_
_entity_poly.entity_id
_entity_poly.type
_entity_poly.pdbx_seq_one_letter_code
_entity_poly.pdbx_strand_id
1 'polypeptide(L)'
;MFKIALLPGDGIGVEVANSAVQVIKTVAEHFNVEVSFKECLIGGCSYDVHGTPLTDETIQTCYDSDAVFLGAVGGYKWETLPHNLKPEAALLKLRKALGLYTNIRPAKIYKPLVDSSSLKKEVLDGVDFVVFRELTGGIYFGEPRGFDAEHGFNTMIYTKEEVERIARMAFKVARERKGKVTSVDKANVLEVSQFWRNVVHEVHKEFADVELNDMYVDNCAMQIVRNPKQFDVVLTSNLFGDILSDIAGMITGSLGMLPSASLGSKYALYEPVHGSAPDIAGQNKANPLASISSVAMMFTYSFEMKKAGDVIEEAINKTLDDGYRTVDIMSDGCKLVSTSQMTEKVIENFKEIFHKQVLGVFTL
;
A
#
# COMPACT_ATOMS: atom_id res chain seq x y z
N MET A 1 -1.25 -13.14 -21.29
CA MET A 1 -0.95 -11.69 -21.42
C MET A 1 -1.71 -10.94 -20.33
N PHE A 2 -1.01 -10.22 -19.46
CA PHE A 2 -1.63 -9.39 -18.41
C PHE A 2 -1.79 -7.95 -18.89
N LYS A 3 -2.97 -7.38 -18.69
CA LYS A 3 -3.29 -5.98 -19.03
C LYS A 3 -3.22 -5.14 -17.75
N ILE A 4 -2.45 -4.08 -17.79
CA ILE A 4 -2.25 -3.19 -16.64
C ILE A 4 -2.73 -1.77 -17.01
N ALA A 5 -3.70 -1.24 -16.27
CA ALA A 5 -4.01 0.18 -16.30
C ALA A 5 -2.92 0.93 -15.53
N LEU A 6 -2.16 1.78 -16.22
CA LEU A 6 -1.09 2.57 -15.63
C LEU A 6 -1.58 4.00 -15.39
N LEU A 7 -1.58 4.41 -14.13
CA LEU A 7 -2.03 5.71 -13.67
C LEU A 7 -0.87 6.44 -12.98
N PRO A 8 0.06 7.09 -13.70
CA PRO A 8 1.21 7.76 -13.08
C PRO A 8 0.80 8.84 -12.07
N GLY A 9 -0.26 9.59 -12.37
CA GLY A 9 -0.80 10.64 -11.52
C GLY A 9 0.07 11.89 -11.47
N ASP A 10 0.31 12.42 -10.27
CA ASP A 10 0.90 13.74 -10.03
C ASP A 10 2.28 13.64 -9.35
N GLY A 11 3.06 14.71 -9.46
CA GLY A 11 4.32 14.87 -8.73
C GLY A 11 5.32 13.75 -8.99
N ILE A 12 5.87 13.16 -7.90
CA ILE A 12 6.79 12.03 -8.00
C ILE A 12 6.13 10.75 -8.52
N GLY A 13 4.79 10.70 -8.56
CA GLY A 13 4.05 9.56 -9.08
C GLY A 13 4.51 9.11 -10.45
N VAL A 14 4.85 10.06 -11.34
CA VAL A 14 5.38 9.78 -12.68
C VAL A 14 6.73 9.04 -12.61
N GLU A 15 7.65 9.49 -11.74
CA GLU A 15 8.98 8.90 -11.60
C GLU A 15 8.94 7.49 -11.03
N VAL A 16 8.14 7.29 -9.96
CA VAL A 16 8.04 5.98 -9.30
C VAL A 16 7.21 4.98 -10.12
N ALA A 17 6.21 5.44 -10.89
CA ALA A 17 5.48 4.61 -11.85
C ALA A 17 6.38 4.14 -13.00
N ASN A 18 7.27 5.00 -13.50
CA ASN A 18 8.28 4.61 -14.50
C ASN A 18 9.22 3.53 -13.95
N SER A 19 9.62 3.62 -12.69
CA SER A 19 10.41 2.60 -12.00
C SER A 19 9.65 1.26 -11.92
N ALA A 20 8.38 1.30 -11.54
CA ALA A 20 7.50 0.14 -11.50
C ALA A 20 7.38 -0.53 -12.88
N VAL A 21 7.17 0.25 -13.94
CA VAL A 21 7.06 -0.26 -15.33
C VAL A 21 8.34 -0.98 -15.77
N GLN A 22 9.51 -0.44 -15.43
CA GLN A 22 10.79 -1.09 -15.76
C GLN A 22 10.92 -2.45 -15.06
N VAL A 23 10.57 -2.52 -13.77
CA VAL A 23 10.60 -3.78 -13.01
C VAL A 23 9.56 -4.76 -13.56
N ILE A 24 8.32 -4.34 -13.84
CA ILE A 24 7.29 -5.20 -14.43
C ILE A 24 7.77 -5.81 -15.74
N LYS A 25 8.34 -5.02 -16.65
CA LYS A 25 8.87 -5.50 -17.93
C LYS A 25 10.00 -6.50 -17.74
N THR A 26 10.93 -6.23 -16.82
CA THR A 26 12.03 -7.16 -16.50
C THR A 26 11.51 -8.49 -15.95
N VAL A 27 10.56 -8.45 -15.02
CA VAL A 27 9.95 -9.66 -14.45
C VAL A 27 9.21 -10.45 -15.52
N ALA A 28 8.40 -9.78 -16.34
CA ALA A 28 7.64 -10.39 -17.43
C ALA A 28 8.54 -11.12 -18.43
N GLU A 29 9.65 -10.49 -18.84
CA GLU A 29 10.66 -11.10 -19.70
C GLU A 29 11.25 -12.38 -19.09
N HIS A 30 11.66 -12.31 -17.81
CA HIS A 30 12.35 -13.43 -17.16
C HIS A 30 11.42 -14.61 -16.82
N PHE A 31 10.17 -14.32 -16.49
CA PHE A 31 9.15 -15.35 -16.26
C PHE A 31 8.39 -15.77 -17.51
N ASN A 32 8.79 -15.26 -18.70
CA ASN A 32 8.18 -15.55 -20.00
C ASN A 32 6.66 -15.32 -20.02
N VAL A 33 6.23 -14.17 -19.50
CA VAL A 33 4.84 -13.72 -19.54
C VAL A 33 4.72 -12.41 -20.32
N GLU A 34 3.63 -12.24 -21.04
CA GLU A 34 3.35 -11.00 -21.76
C GLU A 34 2.60 -10.00 -20.87
N VAL A 35 3.02 -8.75 -20.91
CA VAL A 35 2.34 -7.62 -20.24
C VAL A 35 2.05 -6.50 -21.23
N SER A 36 0.91 -5.84 -21.06
CA SER A 36 0.56 -4.64 -21.81
C SER A 36 0.10 -3.54 -20.86
N PHE A 37 0.40 -2.29 -21.23
CA PHE A 37 0.03 -1.12 -20.44
C PHE A 37 -0.92 -0.24 -21.22
N LYS A 38 -1.96 0.25 -20.55
CA LYS A 38 -2.75 1.38 -21.02
C LYS A 38 -2.62 2.51 -20.01
N GLU A 39 -1.91 3.56 -20.40
CA GLU A 39 -1.71 4.73 -19.55
C GLU A 39 -2.93 5.66 -19.63
N CYS A 40 -3.37 6.16 -18.48
CA CYS A 40 -4.46 7.11 -18.34
C CYS A 40 -4.13 8.16 -17.27
N LEU A 41 -4.74 9.34 -17.43
CA LEU A 41 -4.60 10.43 -16.46
C LEU A 41 -5.54 10.24 -15.26
N ILE A 42 -5.03 10.59 -14.08
CA ILE A 42 -5.78 10.65 -12.82
C ILE A 42 -5.20 11.74 -11.93
N GLY A 43 -6.03 12.36 -11.11
CA GLY A 43 -5.59 13.39 -10.17
C GLY A 43 -5.57 14.78 -10.78
N GLY A 44 -4.61 15.58 -10.35
CA GLY A 44 -4.47 16.97 -10.80
C GLY A 44 -4.12 17.11 -12.28
N CYS A 45 -3.29 16.22 -12.80
CA CYS A 45 -2.95 16.21 -14.23
C CYS A 45 -4.19 15.91 -15.10
N SER A 46 -5.10 15.03 -14.65
CA SER A 46 -6.39 14.81 -15.33
C SER A 46 -7.29 16.03 -15.24
N TYR A 47 -7.34 16.69 -14.08
CA TYR A 47 -8.13 17.92 -13.93
C TYR A 47 -7.65 19.03 -14.86
N ASP A 48 -6.35 19.21 -15.02
CA ASP A 48 -5.77 20.22 -15.90
C ASP A 48 -6.16 20.02 -17.38
N VAL A 49 -6.33 18.77 -17.81
CA VAL A 49 -6.66 18.44 -19.20
C VAL A 49 -8.17 18.35 -19.44
N HIS A 50 -8.90 17.75 -18.49
CA HIS A 50 -10.30 17.35 -18.69
C HIS A 50 -11.30 18.12 -17.81
N GLY A 51 -10.83 18.98 -16.87
CA GLY A 51 -11.70 19.66 -15.90
C GLY A 51 -12.28 18.71 -14.82
N THR A 52 -11.84 17.45 -14.81
CA THR A 52 -12.20 16.43 -13.80
C THR A 52 -10.98 15.61 -13.40
N PRO A 53 -10.82 15.29 -12.11
CA PRO A 53 -9.66 14.53 -11.65
C PRO A 53 -9.73 13.03 -12.01
N LEU A 54 -10.89 12.54 -12.52
CA LEU A 54 -11.07 11.17 -12.98
C LEU A 54 -12.16 11.12 -14.05
N THR A 55 -11.81 10.67 -15.25
CA THR A 55 -12.74 10.49 -16.37
C THR A 55 -13.38 9.11 -16.34
N ASP A 56 -14.54 8.98 -16.98
CA ASP A 56 -15.20 7.66 -17.14
C ASP A 56 -14.38 6.74 -18.05
N GLU A 57 -13.62 7.27 -19.00
CA GLU A 57 -12.69 6.49 -19.85
C GLU A 57 -11.58 5.86 -19.01
N THR A 58 -11.01 6.58 -18.04
CA THR A 58 -10.01 6.04 -17.11
C THR A 58 -10.61 4.91 -16.28
N ILE A 59 -11.83 5.09 -15.76
CA ILE A 59 -12.53 4.04 -15.00
C ILE A 59 -12.76 2.80 -15.89
N GLN A 60 -13.22 2.99 -17.14
CA GLN A 60 -13.44 1.87 -18.06
C GLN A 60 -12.14 1.14 -18.38
N THR A 61 -11.04 1.87 -18.56
CA THR A 61 -9.71 1.24 -18.75
C THR A 61 -9.32 0.38 -17.56
N CYS A 62 -9.61 0.82 -16.34
CA CYS A 62 -9.35 0.02 -15.14
C CYS A 62 -10.24 -1.24 -15.10
N TYR A 63 -11.50 -1.17 -15.53
CA TYR A 63 -12.39 -2.33 -15.62
C TYR A 63 -11.92 -3.37 -16.67
N ASP A 64 -11.26 -2.92 -17.74
CA ASP A 64 -10.78 -3.75 -18.84
C ASP A 64 -9.37 -4.33 -18.58
N SER A 65 -8.80 -4.05 -17.41
CA SER A 65 -7.46 -4.45 -17.02
C SER A 65 -7.47 -5.53 -15.91
N ASP A 66 -6.41 -6.34 -15.87
CA ASP A 66 -6.22 -7.39 -14.86
C ASP A 66 -5.70 -6.80 -13.53
N ALA A 67 -5.02 -5.66 -13.60
CA ALA A 67 -4.56 -4.91 -12.44
C ALA A 67 -4.46 -3.40 -12.76
N VAL A 68 -4.56 -2.56 -11.73
CA VAL A 68 -4.33 -1.12 -11.82
C VAL A 68 -3.08 -0.79 -11.04
N PHE A 69 -2.15 -0.03 -11.63
CA PHE A 69 -0.99 0.52 -10.95
C PHE A 69 -1.09 2.05 -10.91
N LEU A 70 -1.04 2.60 -9.70
CA LEU A 70 -1.10 4.06 -9.46
C LEU A 70 0.24 4.54 -8.88
N GLY A 71 0.75 5.66 -9.41
CA GLY A 71 1.92 6.33 -8.85
C GLY A 71 1.57 7.13 -7.59
N ALA A 72 1.05 8.32 -7.76
CA ALA A 72 0.55 9.17 -6.66
C ALA A 72 -0.42 10.23 -7.19
N VAL A 73 -1.25 10.80 -6.33
CA VAL A 73 -2.12 11.93 -6.68
C VAL A 73 -1.99 13.05 -5.64
N GLY A 74 -2.27 14.29 -6.06
CA GLY A 74 -2.25 15.45 -5.16
C GLY A 74 -1.23 16.52 -5.56
N GLY A 75 -1.31 17.66 -4.90
CA GLY A 75 -0.36 18.76 -5.06
C GLY A 75 -0.95 20.11 -4.70
N TYR A 76 -0.10 21.04 -4.28
CA TYR A 76 -0.48 22.38 -3.81
C TYR A 76 -1.32 23.18 -4.81
N LYS A 77 -1.09 22.97 -6.10
CA LYS A 77 -1.81 23.64 -7.19
C LYS A 77 -3.32 23.48 -7.11
N TRP A 78 -3.81 22.37 -6.58
CA TRP A 78 -5.22 21.98 -6.57
C TRP A 78 -5.89 22.04 -5.19
N GLU A 79 -5.18 22.52 -4.16
CA GLU A 79 -5.71 22.60 -2.78
C GLU A 79 -6.96 23.46 -2.63
N THR A 80 -7.09 24.50 -3.44
CA THR A 80 -8.22 25.45 -3.42
C THR A 80 -9.46 24.96 -4.18
N LEU A 81 -9.36 23.83 -4.87
CA LEU A 81 -10.50 23.28 -5.61
C LEU A 81 -11.60 22.78 -4.66
N PRO A 82 -12.87 22.77 -5.11
CA PRO A 82 -13.96 22.07 -4.42
C PRO A 82 -13.59 20.61 -4.13
N HIS A 83 -14.07 20.08 -3.01
CA HIS A 83 -13.69 18.75 -2.53
C HIS A 83 -13.81 17.62 -3.58
N ASN A 84 -14.88 17.66 -4.39
CA ASN A 84 -15.15 16.67 -5.43
C ASN A 84 -14.24 16.79 -6.67
N LEU A 85 -13.51 17.88 -6.79
CA LEU A 85 -12.56 18.14 -7.89
C LEU A 85 -11.09 18.04 -7.47
N LYS A 86 -10.82 17.81 -6.19
CA LYS A 86 -9.46 17.58 -5.70
C LYS A 86 -8.90 16.25 -6.23
N PRO A 87 -7.57 16.15 -6.45
CA PRO A 87 -6.93 14.92 -6.91
C PRO A 87 -7.26 13.69 -6.04
N GLU A 88 -7.32 13.86 -4.73
CA GLU A 88 -7.61 12.79 -3.77
C GLU A 88 -9.03 12.22 -3.94
N ALA A 89 -9.98 13.05 -4.35
CA ALA A 89 -11.35 12.62 -4.66
C ALA A 89 -11.39 11.61 -5.83
N ALA A 90 -10.45 11.71 -6.77
CA ALA A 90 -10.33 10.75 -7.87
C ALA A 90 -10.00 9.34 -7.35
N LEU A 91 -9.06 9.23 -6.42
CA LEU A 91 -8.68 7.94 -5.84
C LEU A 91 -9.84 7.31 -5.05
N LEU A 92 -10.54 8.10 -4.24
CA LEU A 92 -11.72 7.62 -3.52
C LEU A 92 -12.84 7.15 -4.47
N LYS A 93 -13.09 7.93 -5.55
CA LYS A 93 -14.07 7.55 -6.58
C LYS A 93 -13.66 6.27 -7.31
N LEU A 94 -12.36 6.12 -7.66
CA LEU A 94 -11.85 4.93 -8.34
C LEU A 94 -11.94 3.69 -7.45
N ARG A 95 -11.52 3.77 -6.19
CA ARG A 95 -11.64 2.67 -5.21
C ARG A 95 -13.10 2.20 -5.06
N LYS A 96 -14.03 3.15 -4.99
CA LYS A 96 -15.47 2.85 -4.93
C LYS A 96 -15.97 2.20 -6.21
N ALA A 97 -15.62 2.72 -7.39
CA ALA A 97 -16.02 2.17 -8.69
C ALA A 97 -15.53 0.73 -8.86
N LEU A 98 -14.27 0.45 -8.50
CA LEU A 98 -13.69 -0.88 -8.59
C LEU A 98 -14.11 -1.83 -7.44
N GLY A 99 -14.87 -1.34 -6.46
CA GLY A 99 -15.29 -2.13 -5.29
C GLY A 99 -14.12 -2.63 -4.44
N LEU A 100 -13.07 -1.81 -4.30
CA LEU A 100 -11.87 -2.14 -3.52
C LEU A 100 -12.17 -1.92 -2.04
N TYR A 101 -12.41 -2.99 -1.30
CA TYR A 101 -12.82 -2.91 0.11
C TYR A 101 -11.72 -3.19 1.12
N THR A 102 -10.63 -3.84 0.70
CA THR A 102 -9.52 -4.16 1.58
C THR A 102 -8.25 -3.48 1.10
N ASN A 103 -7.64 -2.67 1.94
CA ASN A 103 -6.31 -2.14 1.70
C ASN A 103 -5.30 -2.86 2.60
N ILE A 104 -4.32 -3.50 1.97
CA ILE A 104 -3.26 -4.27 2.62
C ILE A 104 -2.00 -3.41 2.62
N ARG A 105 -1.49 -3.08 3.81
CA ARG A 105 -0.28 -2.28 4.03
C ARG A 105 0.72 -3.04 4.88
N PRO A 106 1.70 -3.72 4.28
CA PRO A 106 2.77 -4.39 5.02
C PRO A 106 3.67 -3.38 5.75
N ALA A 107 4.01 -3.69 7.00
CA ALA A 107 4.99 -2.97 7.81
C ALA A 107 6.10 -3.95 8.19
N LYS A 108 7.11 -4.03 7.35
CA LYS A 108 8.26 -4.93 7.50
C LYS A 108 9.54 -4.11 7.55
N ILE A 109 10.39 -4.39 8.52
CA ILE A 109 11.71 -3.77 8.58
C ILE A 109 12.71 -4.53 7.69
N TYR A 110 13.39 -3.81 6.84
CA TYR A 110 14.55 -4.33 6.14
C TYR A 110 15.78 -4.20 7.06
N LYS A 111 16.48 -5.31 7.30
CA LYS A 111 17.64 -5.32 8.21
C LYS A 111 18.64 -4.19 7.94
N PRO A 112 18.98 -3.87 6.67
CA PRO A 112 19.91 -2.77 6.36
C PRO A 112 19.38 -1.37 6.69
N LEU A 113 18.07 -1.21 6.98
CA LEU A 113 17.44 0.07 7.29
C LEU A 113 17.18 0.28 8.78
N VAL A 114 17.60 -0.65 9.64
CA VAL A 114 17.37 -0.52 11.09
C VAL A 114 17.96 0.79 11.64
N ASP A 115 19.10 1.21 11.13
CA ASP A 115 19.78 2.44 11.57
C ASP A 115 19.18 3.73 10.96
N SER A 116 18.28 3.60 9.97
CA SER A 116 17.55 4.73 9.37
C SER A 116 16.25 5.05 10.12
N SER A 117 15.81 4.18 11.04
CA SER A 117 14.62 4.41 11.86
C SER A 117 14.95 5.24 13.09
N SER A 118 13.96 6.02 13.56
CA SER A 118 14.04 6.76 14.83
C SER A 118 13.89 5.87 16.08
N LEU A 119 13.51 4.59 15.89
CA LEU A 119 13.33 3.65 16.98
C LEU A 119 14.62 2.86 17.26
N LYS A 120 14.73 2.36 18.50
CA LYS A 120 15.87 1.55 18.91
C LYS A 120 15.88 0.21 18.17
N LYS A 121 17.07 -0.29 17.84
CA LYS A 121 17.30 -1.53 17.11
C LYS A 121 16.58 -2.74 17.71
N GLU A 122 16.64 -2.89 19.05
CA GLU A 122 15.98 -3.98 19.75
C GLU A 122 14.45 -3.99 19.64
N VAL A 123 13.83 -2.83 19.32
CA VAL A 123 12.39 -2.70 19.04
C VAL A 123 12.08 -3.18 17.62
N LEU A 124 12.98 -2.90 16.68
CA LEU A 124 12.79 -3.08 15.24
C LEU A 124 13.09 -4.49 14.74
N ASP A 125 14.08 -5.14 15.32
CA ASP A 125 14.58 -6.42 14.84
C ASP A 125 13.47 -7.49 14.79
N GLY A 126 13.20 -8.02 13.58
CA GLY A 126 12.17 -9.02 13.34
C GLY A 126 10.73 -8.48 13.27
N VAL A 127 10.53 -7.16 13.14
CA VAL A 127 9.22 -6.58 12.90
C VAL A 127 8.74 -6.96 11.49
N ASP A 128 7.60 -7.63 11.46
CA ASP A 128 6.87 -8.02 10.26
C ASP A 128 5.39 -8.22 10.62
N PHE A 129 4.57 -7.24 10.31
CA PHE A 129 3.11 -7.30 10.42
C PHE A 129 2.44 -6.60 9.25
N VAL A 130 1.14 -6.78 9.09
CA VAL A 130 0.37 -6.18 8.02
C VAL A 130 -0.89 -5.54 8.55
N VAL A 131 -1.22 -4.34 8.05
CA VAL A 131 -2.47 -3.64 8.35
C VAL A 131 -3.49 -3.93 7.27
N PHE A 132 -4.65 -4.44 7.67
CA PHE A 132 -5.86 -4.61 6.88
C PHE A 132 -6.81 -3.47 7.20
N ARG A 133 -6.87 -2.48 6.30
CA ARG A 133 -7.71 -1.30 6.39
C ARG A 133 -8.95 -1.49 5.52
N GLU A 134 -10.15 -1.39 6.10
CA GLU A 134 -11.39 -1.29 5.31
C GLU A 134 -11.40 0.02 4.51
N LEU A 135 -11.84 0.00 3.24
CA LEU A 135 -11.71 1.16 2.34
C LEU A 135 -13.01 1.78 1.87
N THR A 136 -14.14 1.11 2.02
CA THR A 136 -15.40 1.51 1.34
C THR A 136 -16.47 2.05 2.26
N GLY A 137 -16.29 1.91 3.56
CA GLY A 137 -17.21 2.38 4.59
C GLY A 137 -16.59 3.40 5.55
N GLY A 138 -17.24 3.55 6.67
CA GLY A 138 -16.81 4.40 7.77
C GLY A 138 -17.05 5.88 7.54
N ILE A 139 -16.28 6.70 8.27
CA ILE A 139 -16.47 8.14 8.32
C ILE A 139 -16.11 8.85 6.99
N TYR A 140 -15.34 8.22 6.11
CA TYR A 140 -14.97 8.80 4.83
C TYR A 140 -16.12 8.78 3.82
N PHE A 141 -17.08 7.87 3.99
CA PHE A 141 -18.18 7.66 3.03
C PHE A 141 -19.56 7.78 3.65
N GLY A 142 -19.66 7.83 4.98
CA GLY A 142 -20.95 7.90 5.69
C GLY A 142 -21.68 9.21 5.43
N GLU A 143 -23.00 9.11 5.37
CA GLU A 143 -23.93 10.24 5.24
C GLU A 143 -24.91 10.22 6.44
N PRO A 144 -25.40 11.39 6.91
CA PRO A 144 -25.12 12.75 6.42
C PRO A 144 -23.73 13.25 6.86
N ARG A 145 -23.15 14.17 6.08
CA ARG A 145 -21.90 14.87 6.41
C ARG A 145 -21.93 16.29 5.87
N GLY A 146 -21.26 17.20 6.53
CA GLY A 146 -21.21 18.59 6.10
C GLY A 146 -20.66 19.52 7.16
N PHE A 147 -20.67 20.80 6.84
CA PHE A 147 -20.36 21.86 7.79
C PHE A 147 -21.09 23.15 7.42
N ASP A 148 -21.32 23.98 8.40
CA ASP A 148 -21.81 25.37 8.30
C ASP A 148 -20.88 26.30 9.09
N ALA A 149 -21.32 27.51 9.40
CA ALA A 149 -20.54 28.47 10.17
C ALA A 149 -20.37 28.09 11.66
N GLU A 150 -21.21 27.19 12.18
CA GLU A 150 -21.26 26.85 13.61
C GLU A 150 -20.95 25.40 13.88
N HIS A 151 -21.23 24.49 12.91
CA HIS A 151 -21.12 23.03 13.08
C HIS A 151 -20.43 22.34 11.92
N GLY A 152 -19.66 21.32 12.24
CA GLY A 152 -19.12 20.36 11.26
C GLY A 152 -19.40 18.94 11.73
N PHE A 153 -19.86 18.05 10.84
CA PHE A 153 -20.20 16.68 11.19
C PHE A 153 -19.90 15.68 10.06
N ASN A 154 -19.52 14.46 10.46
CA ASN A 154 -19.38 13.30 9.60
C ASN A 154 -20.03 12.10 10.28
N THR A 155 -20.65 11.24 9.49
CA THR A 155 -21.25 9.98 9.98
C THR A 155 -20.28 8.83 9.79
N MET A 156 -20.00 8.09 10.86
CA MET A 156 -19.24 6.83 10.77
C MET A 156 -20.22 5.65 10.77
N ILE A 157 -20.32 4.93 9.66
CA ILE A 157 -21.25 3.83 9.49
C ILE A 157 -20.55 2.64 8.83
N TYR A 158 -20.88 1.42 9.28
CA TYR A 158 -20.48 0.16 8.69
C TYR A 158 -21.67 -0.79 8.60
N THR A 159 -21.78 -1.51 7.49
CA THR A 159 -22.69 -2.64 7.34
C THR A 159 -22.02 -3.93 7.80
N LYS A 160 -22.83 -4.94 8.10
CA LYS A 160 -22.34 -6.28 8.48
C LYS A 160 -21.45 -6.88 7.38
N GLU A 161 -21.88 -6.77 6.12
CA GLU A 161 -21.18 -7.28 4.97
C GLU A 161 -19.79 -6.64 4.79
N GLU A 162 -19.69 -5.31 4.98
CA GLU A 162 -18.41 -4.60 4.89
C GLU A 162 -17.39 -5.10 5.92
N VAL A 163 -17.83 -5.36 7.15
CA VAL A 163 -16.94 -5.89 8.20
C VAL A 163 -16.62 -7.37 7.97
N GLU A 164 -17.62 -8.19 7.59
CA GLU A 164 -17.43 -9.62 7.37
C GLU A 164 -16.39 -9.90 6.26
N ARG A 165 -16.51 -9.22 5.12
CA ARG A 165 -15.65 -9.49 3.96
C ARG A 165 -14.17 -9.19 4.26
N ILE A 166 -13.86 -8.07 4.93
CA ILE A 166 -12.48 -7.76 5.29
C ILE A 166 -11.98 -8.65 6.42
N ALA A 167 -12.82 -8.98 7.41
CA ALA A 167 -12.46 -9.89 8.49
C ALA A 167 -12.08 -11.28 7.96
N ARG A 168 -12.89 -11.87 7.06
CA ARG A 168 -12.55 -13.15 6.43
C ARG A 168 -11.23 -13.11 5.67
N MET A 169 -10.93 -12.01 4.98
CA MET A 169 -9.65 -11.86 4.29
C MET A 169 -8.49 -11.77 5.27
N ALA A 170 -8.62 -10.98 6.34
CA ALA A 170 -7.60 -10.85 7.37
C ALA A 170 -7.30 -12.20 8.07
N PHE A 171 -8.32 -12.96 8.42
CA PHE A 171 -8.15 -14.29 9.01
C PHE A 171 -7.51 -15.30 8.05
N LYS A 172 -7.88 -15.30 6.77
CA LYS A 172 -7.23 -16.15 5.75
C LYS A 172 -5.73 -15.86 5.66
N VAL A 173 -5.37 -14.58 5.58
CA VAL A 173 -3.94 -14.19 5.52
C VAL A 173 -3.22 -14.50 6.82
N ALA A 174 -3.85 -14.34 7.97
CA ALA A 174 -3.24 -14.71 9.24
C ALA A 174 -2.88 -16.21 9.32
N ARG A 175 -3.71 -17.12 8.76
CA ARG A 175 -3.38 -18.55 8.63
C ARG A 175 -2.10 -18.85 7.88
N GLU A 176 -1.80 -18.02 6.86
CA GLU A 176 -0.60 -18.15 6.03
C GLU A 176 0.62 -17.46 6.65
N ARG A 177 0.41 -16.70 7.74
CA ARG A 177 1.43 -15.98 8.48
C ARG A 177 1.68 -16.61 9.87
N LYS A 178 1.56 -15.82 10.95
CA LYS A 178 1.84 -16.26 12.32
C LYS A 178 0.57 -16.72 13.07
N GLY A 179 -0.58 -16.75 12.41
CA GLY A 179 -1.85 -17.22 12.96
C GLY A 179 -2.52 -16.28 13.96
N LYS A 180 -2.30 -14.96 13.86
CA LYS A 180 -2.81 -13.99 14.82
C LYS A 180 -3.44 -12.77 14.16
N VAL A 181 -4.67 -12.40 14.57
CA VAL A 181 -5.36 -11.16 14.22
C VAL A 181 -5.53 -10.29 15.45
N THR A 182 -5.15 -9.01 15.34
CA THR A 182 -5.49 -7.97 16.31
C THR A 182 -6.56 -7.07 15.69
N SER A 183 -7.81 -7.19 16.15
CA SER A 183 -8.90 -6.32 15.76
C SER A 183 -8.84 -5.01 16.51
N VAL A 184 -8.71 -3.89 15.77
CA VAL A 184 -8.50 -2.57 16.38
C VAL A 184 -9.72 -1.68 16.16
N ASP A 185 -10.25 -1.17 17.27
CA ASP A 185 -11.47 -0.37 17.32
C ASP A 185 -11.46 0.66 18.46
N LYS A 186 -12.59 1.33 18.68
CA LYS A 186 -12.83 2.23 19.83
C LYS A 186 -14.13 1.84 20.55
N ALA A 187 -14.35 0.54 20.79
CA ALA A 187 -15.59 -0.02 21.31
C ALA A 187 -15.96 0.43 22.74
N ASN A 188 -15.01 1.02 23.49
CA ASN A 188 -15.30 1.62 24.78
C ASN A 188 -16.05 2.96 24.70
N VAL A 189 -16.18 3.56 23.50
CA VAL A 189 -16.79 4.86 23.30
C VAL A 189 -17.79 4.86 22.13
N LEU A 190 -17.49 4.18 21.02
CA LEU A 190 -18.25 4.26 19.78
C LEU A 190 -19.14 3.01 19.56
N GLU A 191 -20.45 3.25 19.39
CA GLU A 191 -21.42 2.18 19.07
C GLU A 191 -21.02 1.42 17.78
N VAL A 192 -20.58 2.13 16.75
CA VAL A 192 -20.14 1.52 15.49
C VAL A 192 -18.93 0.64 15.69
N SER A 193 -18.07 0.92 16.65
CA SER A 193 -16.92 0.06 17.00
C SER A 193 -17.34 -1.17 17.80
N GLN A 194 -18.39 -1.07 18.63
CA GLN A 194 -18.99 -2.27 19.27
C GLN A 194 -19.61 -3.18 18.23
N PHE A 195 -20.33 -2.61 17.26
CA PHE A 195 -20.86 -3.35 16.12
C PHE A 195 -19.75 -4.04 15.33
N TRP A 196 -18.67 -3.32 14.98
CA TRP A 196 -17.47 -3.88 14.31
C TRP A 196 -16.93 -5.10 15.06
N ARG A 197 -16.66 -4.94 16.35
CA ARG A 197 -16.12 -6.01 17.21
C ARG A 197 -17.03 -7.25 17.21
N ASN A 198 -18.33 -7.06 17.38
CA ASN A 198 -19.29 -8.15 17.39
C ASN A 198 -19.27 -8.93 16.07
N VAL A 199 -19.22 -8.26 14.93
CA VAL A 199 -19.17 -8.92 13.61
C VAL A 199 -17.85 -9.63 13.41
N VAL A 200 -16.71 -9.05 13.80
CA VAL A 200 -15.39 -9.72 13.73
C VAL A 200 -15.38 -10.99 14.58
N HIS A 201 -15.97 -10.97 15.78
CA HIS A 201 -16.09 -12.14 16.64
C HIS A 201 -17.03 -13.22 16.05
N GLU A 202 -18.09 -12.82 15.31
CA GLU A 202 -18.91 -13.79 14.57
C GLU A 202 -18.10 -14.49 13.48
N VAL A 203 -17.36 -13.73 12.67
CA VAL A 203 -16.50 -14.28 11.60
C VAL A 203 -15.39 -15.17 12.18
N HIS A 204 -14.83 -14.80 13.31
CA HIS A 204 -13.78 -15.59 13.97
C HIS A 204 -14.21 -17.04 14.27
N LYS A 205 -15.50 -17.31 14.48
CA LYS A 205 -15.99 -18.69 14.67
C LYS A 205 -15.69 -19.62 13.48
N GLU A 206 -15.55 -19.05 12.27
CA GLU A 206 -15.13 -19.76 11.05
C GLU A 206 -13.61 -20.04 11.02
N PHE A 207 -12.85 -19.39 11.92
CA PHE A 207 -11.38 -19.35 11.95
C PHE A 207 -10.85 -19.60 13.38
N ALA A 208 -11.42 -20.56 14.08
CA ALA A 208 -11.07 -20.85 15.49
C ALA A 208 -9.62 -21.29 15.71
N ASP A 209 -8.89 -21.61 14.64
CA ASP A 209 -7.47 -21.92 14.61
C ASP A 209 -6.56 -20.67 14.60
N VAL A 210 -7.12 -19.46 14.40
CA VAL A 210 -6.42 -18.19 14.42
C VAL A 210 -6.66 -17.47 15.74
N GLU A 211 -5.60 -16.99 16.39
CA GLU A 211 -5.71 -16.17 17.61
C GLU A 211 -6.36 -14.82 17.29
N LEU A 212 -7.41 -14.45 18.01
CA LEU A 212 -8.03 -13.13 17.91
C LEU A 212 -7.83 -12.34 19.20
N ASN A 213 -7.29 -11.12 19.08
CA ASN A 213 -7.19 -10.16 20.16
C ASN A 213 -7.88 -8.86 19.77
N ASP A 214 -8.64 -8.28 20.71
CA ASP A 214 -9.16 -6.93 20.56
C ASP A 214 -8.22 -5.90 21.18
N MET A 215 -8.07 -4.76 20.51
CA MET A 215 -7.26 -3.65 21.02
C MET A 215 -7.92 -2.31 20.71
N TYR A 216 -7.94 -1.39 21.66
CA TYR A 216 -8.38 -0.02 21.39
C TYR A 216 -7.34 0.70 20.53
N VAL A 217 -7.80 1.57 19.62
CA VAL A 217 -6.95 2.23 18.63
C VAL A 217 -5.84 3.08 19.24
N ASP A 218 -6.13 3.78 20.34
CA ASP A 218 -5.15 4.58 21.07
C ASP A 218 -4.05 3.70 21.70
N ASN A 219 -4.40 2.55 22.26
CA ASN A 219 -3.42 1.59 22.74
C ASN A 219 -2.63 0.98 21.58
N CYS A 220 -3.29 0.64 20.47
CA CYS A 220 -2.63 0.12 19.28
C CYS A 220 -1.56 1.09 18.75
N ALA A 221 -1.87 2.38 18.66
CA ALA A 221 -0.92 3.42 18.25
C ALA A 221 0.33 3.46 19.15
N MET A 222 0.15 3.36 20.48
CA MET A 222 1.27 3.27 21.42
C MET A 222 2.06 1.96 21.25
N GLN A 223 1.37 0.84 21.06
CA GLN A 223 2.01 -0.49 20.95
C GLN A 223 2.76 -0.69 19.64
N ILE A 224 2.32 -0.08 18.54
CA ILE A 224 3.06 -0.08 17.26
C ILE A 224 4.44 0.55 17.46
N VAL A 225 4.57 1.61 18.25
CA VAL A 225 5.85 2.26 18.56
C VAL A 225 6.64 1.50 19.61
N ARG A 226 5.96 0.97 20.65
CA ARG A 226 6.62 0.38 21.82
C ARG A 226 7.04 -1.08 21.62
N ASN A 227 6.19 -1.89 21.00
CA ASN A 227 6.39 -3.32 20.80
C ASN A 227 5.70 -3.81 19.52
N PRO A 228 6.17 -3.38 18.32
CA PRO A 228 5.55 -3.75 17.05
C PRO A 228 5.60 -5.26 16.74
N LYS A 229 6.54 -5.99 17.35
CA LYS A 229 6.72 -7.44 17.15
C LYS A 229 5.53 -8.29 17.63
N GLN A 230 4.67 -7.75 18.49
CA GLN A 230 3.50 -8.45 18.98
C GLN A 230 2.41 -8.63 17.93
N PHE A 231 2.48 -7.84 16.85
CA PHE A 231 1.49 -7.87 15.78
C PHE A 231 1.86 -8.85 14.67
N ASP A 232 0.84 -9.40 14.02
CA ASP A 232 0.91 -10.19 12.80
C ASP A 232 -0.03 -9.60 11.76
N VAL A 233 -1.35 -9.70 11.96
CA VAL A 233 -2.36 -9.02 11.15
C VAL A 233 -3.14 -8.05 12.03
N VAL A 234 -3.12 -6.78 11.67
CA VAL A 234 -3.92 -5.71 12.30
C VAL A 234 -5.13 -5.45 11.43
N LEU A 235 -6.32 -5.77 11.93
CA LEU A 235 -7.59 -5.57 11.23
C LEU A 235 -8.30 -4.34 11.80
N THR A 236 -8.67 -3.37 10.95
CA THR A 236 -9.28 -2.14 11.45
C THR A 236 -10.12 -1.39 10.41
N SER A 237 -10.90 -0.42 10.90
CA SER A 237 -11.74 0.49 10.11
C SER A 237 -10.93 1.44 9.24
N ASN A 238 -11.60 2.15 8.33
CA ASN A 238 -10.97 3.03 7.35
C ASN A 238 -10.09 4.11 7.99
N LEU A 239 -10.65 4.98 8.82
CA LEU A 239 -9.91 6.08 9.47
C LEU A 239 -8.78 5.57 10.38
N PHE A 240 -9.07 4.57 11.21
CA PHE A 240 -8.06 4.05 12.13
C PHE A 240 -6.94 3.35 11.37
N GLY A 241 -7.26 2.62 10.30
CA GLY A 241 -6.28 1.96 9.45
C GLY A 241 -5.37 2.93 8.73
N ASP A 242 -5.88 4.08 8.30
CA ASP A 242 -5.08 5.16 7.71
C ASP A 242 -4.02 5.65 8.69
N ILE A 243 -4.46 6.09 9.87
CA ILE A 243 -3.56 6.65 10.89
C ILE A 243 -2.54 5.61 11.38
N LEU A 244 -3.00 4.39 11.69
CA LEU A 244 -2.13 3.35 12.23
C LEU A 244 -1.09 2.87 11.23
N SER A 245 -1.43 2.81 9.95
CA SER A 245 -0.47 2.39 8.92
C SER A 245 0.60 3.46 8.65
N ASP A 246 0.27 4.75 8.78
CA ASP A 246 1.26 5.82 8.67
C ASP A 246 2.23 5.81 9.87
N ILE A 247 1.72 5.55 11.09
CA ILE A 247 2.57 5.31 12.27
C ILE A 247 3.47 4.09 12.02
N ALA A 248 2.92 2.99 11.51
CA ALA A 248 3.68 1.79 11.17
C ALA A 248 4.75 2.07 10.09
N GLY A 249 4.46 2.98 9.16
CA GLY A 249 5.41 3.46 8.16
C GLY A 249 6.67 4.06 8.72
N MET A 250 6.55 4.80 9.80
CA MET A 250 7.71 5.41 10.47
C MET A 250 8.63 4.39 11.14
N ILE A 251 8.17 3.15 11.37
CA ILE A 251 9.02 2.05 11.83
C ILE A 251 10.08 1.73 10.76
N THR A 252 9.71 1.76 9.48
CA THR A 252 10.61 1.48 8.36
C THR A 252 11.59 2.61 8.05
N GLY A 253 11.42 3.77 8.67
CA GLY A 253 12.25 4.97 8.50
C GLY A 253 11.82 5.89 7.37
N SER A 254 10.95 5.46 6.46
CA SER A 254 10.44 6.29 5.36
C SER A 254 9.12 5.76 4.80
N LEU A 255 8.20 6.65 4.45
CA LEU A 255 6.99 6.32 3.68
C LEU A 255 7.33 5.77 2.28
N GLY A 256 8.53 6.10 1.75
CA GLY A 256 9.05 5.56 0.50
C GLY A 256 9.37 4.06 0.53
N MET A 257 9.20 3.41 1.69
CA MET A 257 9.36 1.96 1.88
C MET A 257 8.03 1.21 2.04
N LEU A 258 6.87 1.90 2.00
CA LEU A 258 5.58 1.31 2.26
C LEU A 258 4.80 1.00 0.98
N PRO A 259 4.69 -0.28 0.59
CA PRO A 259 3.81 -0.70 -0.49
C PRO A 259 2.35 -0.77 -0.01
N SER A 260 1.44 -0.84 -0.96
CA SER A 260 0.03 -1.01 -0.70
C SER A 260 -0.67 -1.77 -1.83
N ALA A 261 -1.61 -2.64 -1.46
CA ALA A 261 -2.56 -3.28 -2.36
C ALA A 261 -3.98 -3.01 -1.90
N SER A 262 -4.81 -2.48 -2.76
CA SER A 262 -6.25 -2.31 -2.55
C SER A 262 -6.98 -3.38 -3.34
N LEU A 263 -7.65 -4.31 -2.66
CA LEU A 263 -8.27 -5.48 -3.24
C LEU A 263 -9.79 -5.42 -3.12
N GLY A 264 -10.46 -5.79 -4.20
CA GLY A 264 -11.89 -6.07 -4.27
C GLY A 264 -12.17 -7.54 -4.59
N SER A 265 -13.42 -7.85 -4.89
CA SER A 265 -13.80 -9.22 -5.30
C SER A 265 -13.30 -9.58 -6.70
N LYS A 266 -13.08 -8.58 -7.57
CA LYS A 266 -12.68 -8.78 -8.97
C LYS A 266 -11.47 -7.91 -9.36
N TYR A 267 -11.38 -6.71 -8.85
CA TYR A 267 -10.40 -5.72 -9.25
C TYR A 267 -9.38 -5.49 -8.14
N ALA A 268 -8.19 -5.04 -8.53
CA ALA A 268 -7.12 -4.69 -7.60
C ALA A 268 -6.35 -3.45 -8.08
N LEU A 269 -5.93 -2.62 -7.13
CA LEU A 269 -5.11 -1.45 -7.36
C LEU A 269 -3.88 -1.51 -6.46
N TYR A 270 -2.72 -1.25 -7.03
CA TYR A 270 -1.41 -1.27 -6.36
C TYR A 270 -0.79 0.11 -6.42
N GLU A 271 -0.37 0.61 -5.28
CA GLU A 271 0.17 1.97 -5.15
C GLU A 271 1.13 2.05 -3.95
N PRO A 272 2.17 2.90 -3.97
CA PRO A 272 2.89 3.23 -2.76
C PRO A 272 1.98 4.02 -1.80
N VAL A 273 2.26 3.96 -0.50
CA VAL A 273 1.47 4.71 0.50
C VAL A 273 1.77 6.21 0.48
N HIS A 274 2.98 6.60 0.08
CA HIS A 274 3.39 8.01 0.02
C HIS A 274 2.55 8.84 -0.96
N GLY A 275 2.45 10.15 -0.73
CA GLY A 275 1.82 11.11 -1.62
C GLY A 275 2.70 11.52 -2.81
N SER A 276 2.28 12.59 -3.49
CA SER A 276 2.91 13.10 -4.72
C SER A 276 4.21 13.88 -4.52
N ALA A 277 4.56 14.29 -3.29
CA ALA A 277 5.76 15.03 -2.92
C ALA A 277 6.17 16.09 -3.97
N PRO A 278 5.34 17.11 -4.23
CA PRO A 278 5.53 18.06 -5.33
C PRO A 278 6.86 18.82 -5.25
N ASP A 279 7.43 18.96 -4.06
CA ASP A 279 8.68 19.68 -3.82
C ASP A 279 9.91 19.01 -4.48
N ILE A 280 9.88 17.71 -4.67
CA ILE A 280 10.96 16.92 -5.27
C ILE A 280 10.61 16.32 -6.63
N ALA A 281 9.42 16.60 -7.15
CA ALA A 281 8.97 16.10 -8.43
C ALA A 281 9.90 16.53 -9.58
N GLY A 282 10.21 15.60 -10.48
CA GLY A 282 11.10 15.83 -11.63
C GLY A 282 12.59 15.93 -11.28
N GLN A 283 12.97 15.72 -10.01
CA GLN A 283 14.37 15.85 -9.56
C GLN A 283 15.12 14.51 -9.51
N ASN A 284 14.47 13.40 -9.85
CA ASN A 284 15.06 12.05 -9.78
C ASN A 284 15.61 11.69 -8.38
N LYS A 285 14.91 12.12 -7.31
CA LYS A 285 15.30 11.94 -5.91
C LYS A 285 14.36 11.02 -5.13
N ALA A 286 13.14 10.80 -5.66
CA ALA A 286 12.12 9.99 -5.00
C ALA A 286 12.62 8.56 -4.78
N ASN A 287 12.28 7.96 -3.64
CA ASN A 287 12.53 6.56 -3.35
C ASN A 287 11.50 5.68 -4.11
N PRO A 288 11.91 4.81 -5.06
CA PRO A 288 11.00 4.01 -5.84
C PRO A 288 10.63 2.67 -5.16
N LEU A 289 11.22 2.34 -4.00
CA LEU A 289 11.14 1.00 -3.43
C LEU A 289 9.73 0.61 -3.00
N ALA A 290 8.92 1.56 -2.48
CA ALA A 290 7.52 1.30 -2.18
C ALA A 290 6.71 0.93 -3.43
N SER A 291 6.92 1.64 -4.54
CA SER A 291 6.30 1.32 -5.84
C SER A 291 6.74 -0.04 -6.36
N ILE A 292 8.04 -0.36 -6.27
CA ILE A 292 8.58 -1.66 -6.70
C ILE A 292 8.05 -2.80 -5.82
N SER A 293 7.93 -2.60 -4.51
CA SER A 293 7.32 -3.59 -3.61
C SER A 293 5.80 -3.73 -3.85
N SER A 294 5.10 -2.64 -4.26
CA SER A 294 3.71 -2.72 -4.72
C SER A 294 3.57 -3.57 -5.99
N VAL A 295 4.58 -3.54 -6.87
CA VAL A 295 4.67 -4.47 -8.04
C VAL A 295 4.82 -5.92 -7.56
N ALA A 296 5.63 -6.19 -6.53
CA ALA A 296 5.73 -7.54 -5.96
C ALA A 296 4.38 -8.05 -5.44
N MET A 297 3.59 -7.17 -4.78
CA MET A 297 2.22 -7.48 -4.36
C MET A 297 1.30 -7.75 -5.57
N MET A 298 1.44 -6.98 -6.66
CA MET A 298 0.64 -7.18 -7.89
C MET A 298 0.90 -8.55 -8.52
N PHE A 299 2.16 -8.96 -8.63
CA PHE A 299 2.51 -10.29 -9.12
C PHE A 299 1.97 -11.39 -8.21
N THR A 300 2.01 -11.17 -6.90
CA THR A 300 1.55 -12.15 -5.92
C THR A 300 0.01 -12.29 -5.91
N TYR A 301 -0.73 -11.18 -5.87
CA TYR A 301 -2.17 -11.21 -5.64
C TYR A 301 -3.02 -11.23 -6.93
N SER A 302 -2.65 -10.44 -7.95
CA SER A 302 -3.42 -10.39 -9.21
C SER A 302 -2.98 -11.42 -10.24
N PHE A 303 -1.68 -11.70 -10.31
CA PHE A 303 -1.14 -12.60 -11.34
C PHE A 303 -0.83 -14.00 -10.81
N GLU A 304 -1.06 -14.25 -9.51
CA GLU A 304 -0.81 -15.54 -8.84
C GLU A 304 0.63 -16.06 -9.01
N MET A 305 1.58 -15.13 -9.21
CA MET A 305 3.00 -15.41 -9.44
C MET A 305 3.81 -15.10 -8.17
N LYS A 306 3.50 -15.78 -7.06
CA LYS A 306 4.16 -15.55 -5.77
C LYS A 306 5.69 -15.57 -5.87
N LYS A 307 6.26 -16.50 -6.65
CA LYS A 307 7.72 -16.59 -6.81
C LYS A 307 8.31 -15.32 -7.45
N ALA A 308 7.59 -14.68 -8.37
CA ALA A 308 8.03 -13.41 -8.95
C ALA A 308 8.03 -12.29 -7.89
N GLY A 309 6.96 -12.22 -7.09
CA GLY A 309 6.90 -11.30 -5.95
C GLY A 309 8.04 -11.51 -4.95
N ASP A 310 8.30 -12.75 -4.57
CA ASP A 310 9.38 -13.10 -3.63
C ASP A 310 10.77 -12.67 -4.16
N VAL A 311 11.05 -12.88 -5.45
CA VAL A 311 12.34 -12.48 -6.08
C VAL A 311 12.47 -10.95 -6.12
N ILE A 312 11.39 -10.20 -6.38
CA ILE A 312 11.42 -8.73 -6.33
C ILE A 312 11.77 -8.25 -4.91
N GLU A 313 11.10 -8.79 -3.88
CA GLU A 313 11.35 -8.42 -2.48
C GLU A 313 12.79 -8.74 -2.05
N GLU A 314 13.32 -9.89 -2.49
CA GLU A 314 14.70 -10.26 -2.22
C GLU A 314 15.69 -9.34 -2.94
N ALA A 315 15.38 -8.89 -4.17
CA ALA A 315 16.19 -7.94 -4.91
C ALA A 315 16.23 -6.56 -4.23
N ILE A 316 15.10 -6.10 -3.67
CA ILE A 316 15.05 -4.89 -2.84
C ILE A 316 15.98 -5.06 -1.64
N ASN A 317 15.82 -6.15 -0.88
CA ASN A 317 16.63 -6.40 0.30
C ASN A 317 18.13 -6.43 -0.04
N LYS A 318 18.51 -7.17 -1.09
CA LYS A 318 19.91 -7.25 -1.55
C LYS A 318 20.46 -5.88 -1.96
N THR A 319 19.66 -5.05 -2.65
CA THR A 319 20.07 -3.70 -3.04
C THR A 319 20.38 -2.83 -1.80
N LEU A 320 19.59 -2.98 -0.76
CA LEU A 320 19.83 -2.32 0.51
C LEU A 320 21.04 -2.90 1.25
N ASP A 321 21.27 -4.22 1.22
CA ASP A 321 22.46 -4.89 1.78
C ASP A 321 23.74 -4.44 1.08
N ASP A 322 23.69 -4.21 -0.25
CA ASP A 322 24.80 -3.67 -1.06
C ASP A 322 25.13 -2.18 -0.74
N GLY A 323 24.36 -1.55 0.17
CA GLY A 323 24.57 -0.22 0.70
C GLY A 323 23.98 0.92 -0.14
N TYR A 324 23.13 0.66 -1.13
CA TYR A 324 22.49 1.72 -1.93
C TYR A 324 21.32 2.35 -1.17
N ARG A 325 21.24 3.70 -1.20
CA ARG A 325 20.20 4.48 -0.49
C ARG A 325 19.74 5.67 -1.33
N THR A 326 18.45 5.96 -1.27
CA THR A 326 17.92 7.28 -1.63
C THR A 326 18.06 8.24 -0.45
N VAL A 327 17.81 9.53 -0.67
CA VAL A 327 18.08 10.58 0.33
C VAL A 327 17.26 10.40 1.62
N ASP A 328 16.04 9.88 1.51
CA ASP A 328 15.10 9.68 2.62
C ASP A 328 15.47 8.55 3.58
N ILE A 329 16.27 7.58 3.10
CA ILE A 329 16.73 6.42 3.87
C ILE A 329 18.27 6.40 3.99
N MET A 330 18.91 7.55 3.78
CA MET A 330 20.38 7.65 3.81
C MET A 330 20.90 7.40 5.22
N SER A 331 22.01 6.68 5.30
CA SER A 331 22.76 6.42 6.54
C SER A 331 24.27 6.40 6.27
N ASP A 332 25.07 6.58 7.34
CA ASP A 332 26.53 6.65 7.24
C ASP A 332 27.12 5.39 6.60
N GLY A 333 28.10 5.60 5.72
CA GLY A 333 28.78 4.52 5.00
C GLY A 333 28.04 3.97 3.78
N CYS A 334 26.81 4.44 3.52
CA CYS A 334 26.02 4.03 2.36
C CYS A 334 26.26 4.90 1.12
N LYS A 335 25.84 4.41 -0.04
CA LYS A 335 25.98 5.07 -1.35
C LYS A 335 24.67 5.75 -1.73
N LEU A 336 24.69 7.08 -1.79
CA LEU A 336 23.55 7.85 -2.27
C LEU A 336 23.32 7.60 -3.77
N VAL A 337 22.07 7.26 -4.13
CA VAL A 337 21.63 7.04 -5.52
C VAL A 337 20.34 7.78 -5.81
N SER A 338 20.12 8.09 -7.08
CA SER A 338 18.88 8.68 -7.58
C SER A 338 17.77 7.62 -7.72
N THR A 339 16.54 8.05 -8.02
CA THR A 339 15.39 7.17 -8.31
C THR A 339 15.72 6.15 -9.39
N SER A 340 16.26 6.61 -10.54
CA SER A 340 16.61 5.75 -11.66
C SER A 340 17.73 4.78 -11.31
N GLN A 341 18.78 5.23 -10.63
CA GLN A 341 19.89 4.37 -10.20
C GLN A 341 19.46 3.32 -9.19
N MET A 342 18.56 3.65 -8.25
CA MET A 342 17.99 2.69 -7.31
C MET A 342 17.21 1.60 -8.08
N THR A 343 16.40 2.00 -9.05
CA THR A 343 15.64 1.08 -9.91
C THR A 343 16.56 0.14 -10.69
N GLU A 344 17.62 0.67 -11.31
CA GLU A 344 18.63 -0.12 -12.02
C GLU A 344 19.29 -1.17 -11.11
N LYS A 345 19.65 -0.79 -9.87
CA LYS A 345 20.27 -1.73 -8.91
C LYS A 345 19.30 -2.83 -8.47
N VAL A 346 18.04 -2.51 -8.27
CA VAL A 346 17.02 -3.54 -7.99
C VAL A 346 16.89 -4.51 -9.17
N ILE A 347 16.87 -4.00 -10.41
CA ILE A 347 16.78 -4.82 -11.61
C ILE A 347 18.04 -5.71 -11.78
N GLU A 348 19.23 -5.19 -11.54
CA GLU A 348 20.47 -5.96 -11.58
C GLU A 348 20.41 -7.12 -10.57
N ASN A 349 20.06 -6.83 -9.33
CA ASN A 349 19.93 -7.82 -8.26
C ASN A 349 18.81 -8.83 -8.53
N PHE A 350 17.67 -8.37 -9.11
CA PHE A 350 16.60 -9.27 -9.52
C PHE A 350 17.09 -10.31 -10.54
N LYS A 351 17.82 -9.90 -11.57
CA LYS A 351 18.38 -10.79 -12.60
C LYS A 351 19.35 -11.79 -11.98
N GLU A 352 20.22 -11.36 -11.08
CA GLU A 352 21.17 -12.26 -10.40
C GLU A 352 20.43 -13.33 -9.56
N ILE A 353 19.44 -12.91 -8.75
CA ILE A 353 18.67 -13.81 -7.90
C ILE A 353 17.84 -14.77 -8.74
N PHE A 354 17.19 -14.26 -9.80
CA PHE A 354 16.41 -15.08 -10.72
C PHE A 354 17.25 -16.21 -11.34
N HIS A 355 18.45 -15.91 -11.85
CA HIS A 355 19.34 -16.92 -12.42
C HIS A 355 19.76 -17.98 -11.40
N LYS A 356 20.07 -17.57 -10.18
CA LYS A 356 20.48 -18.49 -9.11
C LYS A 356 19.34 -19.38 -8.61
N GLN A 357 18.18 -18.80 -8.31
CA GLN A 357 17.12 -19.48 -7.60
C GLN A 357 16.04 -20.10 -8.48
N VAL A 358 15.79 -19.51 -9.65
CA VAL A 358 14.70 -19.94 -10.53
C VAL A 358 15.23 -20.84 -11.64
N LEU A 359 16.36 -20.49 -12.24
CA LEU A 359 16.97 -21.30 -13.31
C LEU A 359 17.99 -22.32 -12.80
N GLY A 360 18.39 -22.28 -11.53
CA GLY A 360 19.40 -23.20 -10.97
C GLY A 360 20.80 -23.02 -11.55
N VAL A 361 21.06 -21.88 -12.19
CA VAL A 361 22.36 -21.56 -12.78
C VAL A 361 23.25 -20.95 -11.70
N PHE A 362 24.19 -21.72 -11.20
CA PHE A 362 25.28 -21.20 -10.39
C PHE A 362 26.29 -20.52 -11.32
N THR A 363 26.40 -19.21 -11.25
CA THR A 363 27.56 -18.52 -11.84
C THR A 363 28.81 -18.93 -11.06
N LEU A 364 29.71 -19.66 -11.74
CA LEU A 364 31.04 -19.96 -11.27
C LEU A 364 31.90 -18.70 -11.20
#